data_3646a5fff6d3888027612653d4309f3a
#
_entry.id   3646a5fff6d3888027612653d4309f3a
#
_cell.length_a   1.000
_cell.length_b   1.000
_cell.length_c   1.000
_cell.angle_alpha   90.00
_cell.angle_beta   90.00
_cell.angle_gamma   90.00
#
_symmetry.space_group_name_H-M   'P 1'
#
loop_
_entity.id
_entity.type
_entity.pdbx_description
1 polymer ?
#
loop_
_entity_poly.entity_id
_entity_poly.type
_entity_poly.pdbx_seq_one_letter_code
_entity_poly.pdbx_strand_id
1 'polypeptide(L)'
;MTLDIRWKQRFDNFQRALRQLTLAMELKAQRPLSELEQQGLIQGFEFTHELAWNVLKDYLEMEGIQGLVGSRSAVREAFKRGLVRDGDVWMDMIEKRNLSSHTYNQSVANALAEAITERYYPAFCELKQRFVKEA
;
A
#
# COMPACT_ATOMS: atom_id res chain seq x y z
N MET A 1 22.44 -7.47 9.43
CA MET A 1 21.08 -7.95 9.05
C MET A 1 21.12 -8.44 7.61
N THR A 2 20.60 -9.61 7.34
CA THR A 2 20.53 -10.13 5.98
C THR A 2 19.39 -9.47 5.21
N LEU A 3 19.46 -9.48 3.88
CA LEU A 3 18.38 -8.94 3.04
C LEU A 3 17.08 -9.71 3.25
N ASP A 4 17.16 -11.03 3.48
CA ASP A 4 15.98 -11.85 3.74
C ASP A 4 15.27 -11.43 5.03
N ILE A 5 16.02 -11.13 6.08
CA ILE A 5 15.43 -10.66 7.35
C ILE A 5 14.81 -9.28 7.17
N ARG A 6 15.45 -8.41 6.38
CA ARG A 6 14.97 -7.04 6.16
C ARG A 6 13.56 -7.01 5.55
N TRP A 7 13.34 -7.76 4.47
CA TRP A 7 12.03 -7.73 3.83
C TRP A 7 10.95 -8.35 4.73
N LYS A 8 11.29 -9.37 5.52
CA LYS A 8 10.34 -10.00 6.44
C LYS A 8 9.93 -9.07 7.57
N GLN A 9 10.88 -8.31 8.11
CA GLN A 9 10.56 -7.29 9.13
C GLN A 9 9.68 -6.18 8.54
N ARG A 10 9.99 -5.75 7.32
CA ARG A 10 9.19 -4.75 6.63
C ARG A 10 7.78 -5.28 6.35
N PHE A 11 7.69 -6.53 5.97
CA PHE A 11 6.40 -7.18 5.75
C PHE A 11 5.58 -7.26 7.03
N ASP A 12 6.21 -7.55 8.16
CA ASP A 12 5.51 -7.54 9.45
C ASP A 12 4.93 -6.16 9.75
N ASN A 13 5.69 -5.11 9.52
CA ASN A 13 5.21 -3.74 9.71
C ASN A 13 4.09 -3.38 8.73
N PHE A 14 4.20 -3.85 7.50
CA PHE A 14 3.14 -3.68 6.51
C PHE A 14 1.84 -4.33 6.99
N GLN A 15 1.90 -5.53 7.52
CA GLN A 15 0.72 -6.22 8.01
C GLN A 15 0.07 -5.48 9.19
N ARG A 16 0.87 -4.87 10.06
CA ARG A 16 0.35 -4.06 11.17
C ARG A 16 -0.39 -2.82 10.64
N ALA A 17 0.20 -2.13 9.67
CA ALA A 17 -0.45 -0.98 9.04
C ALA A 17 -1.74 -1.39 8.33
N LEU A 18 -1.73 -2.53 7.64
CA LEU A 18 -2.91 -3.04 6.96
C LEU A 18 -4.03 -3.38 7.94
N ARG A 19 -3.71 -3.91 9.12
CA ARG A 19 -4.73 -4.17 10.14
C ARG A 19 -5.45 -2.88 10.57
N GLN A 20 -4.70 -1.79 10.73
CA GLN A 20 -5.31 -0.50 11.07
C GLN A 20 -6.20 0.01 9.94
N LEU A 21 -5.75 -0.16 8.70
CA LEU A 21 -6.55 0.22 7.54
C LEU A 21 -7.83 -0.64 7.45
N THR A 22 -7.74 -1.92 7.78
CA THR A 22 -8.88 -2.83 7.82
C THR A 22 -9.94 -2.35 8.81
N LEU A 23 -9.52 -1.85 9.99
CA LEU A 23 -10.47 -1.29 10.96
C LEU A 23 -11.24 -0.11 10.39
N ALA A 24 -10.56 0.74 9.63
CA ALA A 24 -11.21 1.87 8.96
C ALA A 24 -12.21 1.39 7.90
N MET A 25 -11.86 0.33 7.16
CA MET A 25 -12.77 -0.26 6.17
C MET A 25 -14.02 -0.84 6.83
N GLU A 26 -13.85 -1.54 7.94
CA GLU A 26 -14.96 -2.12 8.71
C GLU A 26 -15.90 -1.03 9.24
N LEU A 27 -15.33 0.06 9.75
CA LEU A 27 -16.11 1.19 10.23
C LEU A 27 -16.89 1.84 9.09
N LYS A 28 -16.24 2.06 7.95
CA LYS A 28 -16.88 2.66 6.77
C LYS A 28 -18.03 1.81 6.25
N ALA A 29 -17.95 0.49 6.39
CA ALA A 29 -19.01 -0.42 5.99
C ALA A 29 -20.25 -0.30 6.90
N GLN A 30 -20.08 0.17 8.13
CA GLN A 30 -21.17 0.30 9.09
C GLN A 30 -21.90 1.64 8.98
N ARG A 31 -21.18 2.71 8.69
CA ARG A 31 -21.73 4.07 8.60
C ARG A 31 -20.76 4.99 7.84
N PRO A 32 -21.23 6.16 7.39
CA PRO A 32 -20.32 7.14 6.80
C PRO A 32 -19.26 7.58 7.81
N LEU A 33 -18.04 7.80 7.34
CA LEU A 33 -16.94 8.29 8.18
C LEU A 33 -17.10 9.79 8.44
N SER A 34 -16.75 10.24 9.64
CA SER A 34 -16.60 11.66 9.91
C SER A 34 -15.39 12.20 9.14
N GLU A 35 -15.26 13.52 9.05
CA GLU A 35 -14.10 14.13 8.40
C GLU A 35 -12.79 13.69 9.06
N LEU A 36 -12.77 13.63 10.39
CA LEU A 36 -11.59 13.20 11.14
C LEU A 36 -11.26 11.73 10.83
N GLU A 37 -12.27 10.88 10.80
CA GLU A 37 -12.09 9.47 10.47
C GLU A 37 -11.61 9.28 9.04
N GLN A 38 -12.11 10.08 8.11
CA GLN A 38 -11.67 10.04 6.73
C GLN A 38 -10.19 10.44 6.62
N GLN A 39 -9.75 11.44 7.37
CA GLN A 39 -8.33 11.80 7.40
C GLN A 39 -7.49 10.66 7.96
N GLY A 40 -8.00 9.95 8.97
CA GLY A 40 -7.34 8.75 9.49
C GLY A 40 -7.23 7.64 8.47
N LEU A 41 -8.27 7.44 7.66
CA LEU A 41 -8.24 6.48 6.55
C LEU A 41 -7.16 6.85 5.54
N ILE A 42 -7.08 8.11 5.15
CA ILE A 42 -6.09 8.58 4.18
C ILE A 42 -4.67 8.41 4.73
N GLN A 43 -4.45 8.77 6.00
CA GLN A 43 -3.17 8.55 6.66
C GLN A 43 -2.80 7.08 6.72
N GLY A 44 -3.76 6.21 7.01
CA GLY A 44 -3.56 4.77 7.01
C GLY A 44 -3.14 4.24 5.64
N PHE A 45 -3.75 4.77 4.59
CA PHE A 45 -3.34 4.44 3.23
C PHE A 45 -1.88 4.87 2.98
N GLU A 46 -1.51 6.07 3.38
CA GLU A 46 -0.15 6.57 3.19
C GLU A 46 0.89 5.67 3.85
N PHE A 47 0.67 5.30 5.11
CA PHE A 47 1.58 4.40 5.83
C PHE A 47 1.62 3.01 5.20
N THR A 48 0.47 2.47 4.86
CA THR A 48 0.40 1.13 4.28
C THR A 48 1.10 1.08 2.93
N HIS A 49 0.88 2.09 2.10
CA HIS A 49 1.51 2.19 0.79
C HIS A 49 3.04 2.28 0.91
N GLU A 50 3.53 3.13 1.81
CA GLU A 50 4.96 3.29 2.02
C GLU A 50 5.62 1.97 2.39
N LEU A 51 5.02 1.24 3.32
CA LEU A 51 5.52 -0.06 3.73
C LEU A 51 5.40 -1.10 2.62
N ALA A 52 4.31 -1.06 1.86
CA ALA A 52 4.07 -2.03 0.78
C ALA A 52 5.15 -1.98 -0.30
N TRP A 53 5.42 -0.79 -0.86
CA TRP A 53 6.40 -0.73 -1.94
C TRP A 53 7.82 -0.99 -1.42
N ASN A 54 8.10 -0.69 -0.16
CA ASN A 54 9.39 -1.03 0.45
C ASN A 54 9.54 -2.54 0.66
N VAL A 55 8.46 -3.26 0.97
CA VAL A 55 8.48 -4.74 0.99
C VAL A 55 8.87 -5.25 -0.39
N LEU A 56 8.23 -4.73 -1.43
CA LEU A 56 8.54 -5.13 -2.81
C LEU A 56 10.00 -4.88 -3.15
N LYS A 57 10.49 -3.68 -2.83
CA LYS A 57 11.88 -3.31 -3.09
C LYS A 57 12.85 -4.23 -2.34
N ASP A 58 12.64 -4.41 -1.05
CA ASP A 58 13.54 -5.22 -0.22
C ASP A 58 13.54 -6.68 -0.67
N TYR A 59 12.37 -7.22 -1.01
CA TYR A 59 12.27 -8.59 -1.52
C TYR A 59 13.01 -8.75 -2.85
N LEU A 60 12.82 -7.81 -3.77
CA LEU A 60 13.49 -7.85 -5.07
C LEU A 60 15.00 -7.71 -4.93
N GLU A 61 15.46 -6.88 -4.01
CA GLU A 61 16.89 -6.76 -3.73
C GLU A 61 17.46 -8.08 -3.18
N MET A 62 16.71 -8.76 -2.33
CA MET A 62 17.08 -10.08 -1.81
C MET A 62 17.20 -11.09 -2.96
N GLU A 63 16.34 -10.98 -3.97
CA GLU A 63 16.39 -11.82 -5.17
C GLU A 63 17.49 -11.43 -6.14
N GLY A 64 18.29 -10.41 -5.82
CA GLY A 64 19.43 -10.00 -6.63
C GLY A 64 19.19 -8.87 -7.61
N ILE A 65 17.99 -8.24 -7.57
CA ILE A 65 17.68 -7.13 -8.47
C ILE A 65 18.36 -5.86 -7.95
N GLN A 66 19.06 -5.15 -8.83
CA GLN A 66 19.75 -3.92 -8.51
C GLN A 66 19.11 -2.75 -9.25
N GLY A 67 19.39 -1.53 -8.79
CA GLY A 67 18.98 -0.31 -9.46
C GLY A 67 17.55 0.14 -9.17
N LEU A 68 16.90 -0.42 -8.15
CA LEU A 68 15.58 0.01 -7.73
C LEU A 68 15.72 1.28 -6.91
N VAL A 69 15.33 2.41 -7.47
CA VAL A 69 15.59 3.73 -6.87
C VAL A 69 14.38 4.34 -6.19
N GLY A 70 13.17 3.80 -6.39
CA GLY A 70 11.97 4.34 -5.77
C GLY A 70 10.76 3.48 -6.04
N SER A 71 9.60 4.00 -5.66
CA SER A 71 8.34 3.23 -5.74
C SER A 71 7.99 2.79 -7.14
N ARG A 72 8.19 3.66 -8.15
CA ARG A 72 7.82 3.31 -9.52
C ARG A 72 8.67 2.17 -10.07
N SER A 73 9.98 2.21 -9.84
CA SER A 73 10.86 1.13 -10.31
C SER A 73 10.58 -0.17 -9.60
N ALA A 74 10.32 -0.12 -8.29
CA ALA A 74 10.00 -1.30 -7.50
C ALA A 74 8.70 -1.95 -7.98
N VAL A 75 7.67 -1.14 -8.21
CA VAL A 75 6.36 -1.63 -8.66
C VAL A 75 6.44 -2.22 -10.07
N ARG A 76 7.15 -1.57 -10.98
CA ARG A 76 7.32 -2.09 -12.35
C ARG A 76 7.98 -3.47 -12.34
N GLU A 77 9.05 -3.60 -11.56
CA GLU A 77 9.76 -4.88 -11.47
C GLU A 77 8.89 -5.93 -10.79
N ALA A 78 8.15 -5.56 -9.75
CA ALA A 78 7.25 -6.46 -9.05
C ALA A 78 6.14 -6.97 -9.99
N PHE A 79 5.56 -6.09 -10.80
CA PHE A 79 4.55 -6.49 -11.78
C PHE A 79 5.13 -7.44 -12.82
N LYS A 80 6.30 -7.10 -13.33
CA LYS A 80 7.00 -7.92 -14.34
C LYS A 80 7.24 -9.35 -13.83
N ARG A 81 7.50 -9.51 -12.53
CA ARG A 81 7.78 -10.79 -11.91
C ARG A 81 6.57 -11.47 -11.27
N GLY A 82 5.39 -10.89 -11.45
CA GLY A 82 4.16 -11.48 -10.95
C GLY A 82 3.93 -11.35 -9.45
N LEU A 83 4.66 -10.45 -8.78
CA LEU A 83 4.46 -10.21 -7.34
C LEU A 83 3.22 -9.37 -7.07
N VAL A 84 2.83 -8.52 -8.01
CA VAL A 84 1.58 -7.77 -7.96
C VAL A 84 0.83 -8.06 -9.26
N ARG A 85 -0.50 -8.15 -9.17
CA ARG A 85 -1.33 -8.53 -10.30
C ARG A 85 -1.72 -7.35 -11.18
N ASP A 86 -2.09 -6.23 -10.56
CA ASP A 86 -2.62 -5.08 -11.27
C ASP A 86 -1.65 -3.92 -11.16
N GLY A 87 -0.75 -3.85 -12.14
CA GLY A 87 0.26 -2.78 -12.18
C GLY A 87 -0.35 -1.40 -12.28
N ASP A 88 -1.51 -1.26 -12.96
CA ASP A 88 -2.18 0.03 -13.10
C ASP A 88 -2.69 0.53 -11.76
N VAL A 89 -3.25 -0.34 -10.92
CA VAL A 89 -3.69 0.03 -9.58
C VAL A 89 -2.50 0.50 -8.74
N TRP A 90 -1.38 -0.22 -8.80
CA TRP A 90 -0.19 0.13 -8.04
C TRP A 90 0.44 1.45 -8.52
N MET A 91 0.44 1.71 -9.82
CA MET A 91 0.91 2.99 -10.35
C MET A 91 -0.04 4.12 -9.94
N ASP A 92 -1.35 3.86 -9.95
CA ASP A 92 -2.34 4.84 -9.51
C ASP A 92 -2.17 5.18 -8.03
N MET A 93 -1.85 4.20 -7.19
CA MET A 93 -1.55 4.46 -5.77
C MET A 93 -0.42 5.47 -5.61
N ILE A 94 0.64 5.33 -6.41
CA ILE A 94 1.79 6.24 -6.35
C ILE A 94 1.35 7.67 -6.67
N GLU A 95 0.54 7.85 -7.71
CA GLU A 95 0.01 9.17 -8.09
C GLU A 95 -0.87 9.76 -6.99
N LYS A 96 -1.77 8.96 -6.44
CA LYS A 96 -2.68 9.41 -5.40
C LYS A 96 -1.96 9.69 -4.09
N ARG A 97 -0.90 8.94 -3.80
CA ARG A 97 -0.05 9.23 -2.64
C ARG A 97 0.56 10.62 -2.75
N ASN A 98 0.98 11.01 -3.95
CA ASN A 98 1.54 12.34 -4.18
C ASN A 98 0.48 13.44 -4.03
N LEU A 99 -0.80 13.13 -4.25
CA LEU A 99 -1.90 14.08 -4.12
C LEU A 99 -2.53 14.09 -2.73
N SER A 100 -2.16 13.17 -1.85
CA SER A 100 -2.81 13.04 -0.54
C SER A 100 -2.58 14.24 0.37
N SER A 101 -1.56 15.06 0.10
CA SER A 101 -1.33 16.32 0.83
C SER A 101 -2.36 17.41 0.50
N HIS A 102 -3.19 17.21 -0.53
CA HIS A 102 -4.21 18.17 -0.95
C HIS A 102 -5.61 17.82 -0.43
N THR A 103 -5.71 16.98 0.60
CA THR A 103 -7.00 16.54 1.14
C THR A 103 -7.73 17.56 1.98
N TYR A 104 -7.18 18.79 2.11
CA TYR A 104 -7.94 19.91 2.63
C TYR A 104 -9.15 20.23 1.73
N ASN A 105 -9.13 19.84 0.48
CA ASN A 105 -10.26 19.94 -0.42
C ASN A 105 -11.12 18.68 -0.23
N GLN A 106 -12.37 18.87 0.20
CA GLN A 106 -13.25 17.75 0.56
C GLN A 106 -13.54 16.83 -0.64
N SER A 107 -13.66 17.38 -1.85
CA SER A 107 -13.92 16.53 -3.02
C SER A 107 -12.71 15.65 -3.35
N VAL A 108 -11.48 16.15 -3.15
CA VAL A 108 -10.27 15.35 -3.31
C VAL A 108 -10.21 14.26 -2.25
N ALA A 109 -10.50 14.61 -0.98
CA ALA A 109 -10.52 13.64 0.11
C ALA A 109 -11.56 12.54 -0.14
N ASN A 110 -12.75 12.89 -0.61
CA ASN A 110 -13.80 11.93 -0.90
C ASN A 110 -13.40 10.98 -2.03
N ALA A 111 -12.82 11.51 -3.11
CA ALA A 111 -12.38 10.69 -4.24
C ALA A 111 -11.27 9.73 -3.83
N LEU A 112 -10.33 10.19 -3.00
CA LEU A 112 -9.24 9.36 -2.52
C LEU A 112 -9.78 8.25 -1.60
N ALA A 113 -10.69 8.58 -0.68
CA ALA A 113 -11.32 7.59 0.20
C ALA A 113 -12.03 6.50 -0.60
N GLU A 114 -12.74 6.87 -1.68
CA GLU A 114 -13.38 5.90 -2.56
C GLU A 114 -12.37 4.99 -3.24
N ALA A 115 -11.30 5.55 -3.78
CA ALA A 115 -10.25 4.78 -4.45
C ALA A 115 -9.57 3.81 -3.48
N ILE A 116 -9.31 4.26 -2.25
CA ILE A 116 -8.73 3.40 -1.21
C ILE A 116 -9.65 2.21 -0.95
N THR A 117 -10.94 2.48 -0.77
CA THR A 117 -11.92 1.46 -0.44
C THR A 117 -12.09 0.44 -1.56
N GLU A 118 -12.21 0.90 -2.79
CA GLU A 118 -12.59 0.06 -3.92
C GLU A 118 -11.43 -0.61 -4.62
N ARG A 119 -10.26 0.04 -4.62
CA ARG A 119 -9.13 -0.41 -5.44
C ARG A 119 -7.86 -0.71 -4.65
N TYR A 120 -7.48 0.17 -3.73
CA TYR A 120 -6.16 0.07 -3.09
C TYR A 120 -6.14 -0.92 -1.94
N TYR A 121 -7.14 -0.88 -1.09
CA TYR A 121 -7.23 -1.83 0.01
C TYR A 121 -7.26 -3.28 -0.51
N PRO A 122 -8.09 -3.63 -1.50
CA PRO A 122 -8.04 -4.98 -2.07
C PRO A 122 -6.66 -5.37 -2.61
N ALA A 123 -5.96 -4.43 -3.24
CA ALA A 123 -4.61 -4.70 -3.75
C ALA A 123 -3.61 -4.97 -2.63
N PHE A 124 -3.72 -4.26 -1.51
CA PHE A 124 -2.89 -4.54 -0.33
C PHE A 124 -3.18 -5.92 0.24
N CYS A 125 -4.44 -6.33 0.27
CA CYS A 125 -4.82 -7.66 0.75
C CYS A 125 -4.24 -8.76 -0.14
N GLU A 126 -4.25 -8.56 -1.45
CA GLU A 126 -3.63 -9.50 -2.39
C GLU A 126 -2.13 -9.60 -2.15
N LEU A 127 -1.47 -8.47 -1.93
CA LEU A 127 -0.04 -8.45 -1.64
C LEU A 127 0.27 -9.23 -0.37
N LYS A 128 -0.51 -9.03 0.68
CA LYS A 128 -0.35 -9.78 1.93
C LYS A 128 -0.43 -11.28 1.66
N GLN A 129 -1.44 -11.72 0.94
CA GLN A 129 -1.63 -13.14 0.63
C GLN A 129 -0.45 -13.69 -0.16
N ARG A 130 0.06 -12.93 -1.11
CA ARG A 130 1.21 -13.35 -1.92
C ARG A 130 2.46 -13.54 -1.07
N PHE A 131 2.74 -12.59 -0.17
CA PHE A 131 3.97 -12.63 0.63
C PHE A 131 3.89 -13.53 1.85
N VAL A 132 2.71 -13.82 2.37
CA VAL A 132 2.55 -14.82 3.43
C VAL A 132 3.13 -16.17 2.97
N LYS A 133 2.98 -16.51 1.70
CA LYS A 133 3.51 -17.76 1.14
C LYS A 133 5.04 -17.76 1.06
N GLU A 134 5.65 -16.59 0.98
CA GLU A 134 7.12 -16.46 0.89
C GLU A 134 7.78 -16.36 2.27
N ALA A 135 7.02 -16.02 3.28
CA ALA A 135 7.57 -15.82 4.62
C ALA A 135 7.80 -17.17 5.42
#